data_05cd256b989564f2459fcad78d347198
#
_entry.id   05cd256b989564f2459fcad78d347198
#
_cell.length_a   1.000
_cell.length_b   1.000
_cell.length_c   1.000
_cell.angle_alpha   90.00
_cell.angle_beta   90.00
_cell.angle_gamma   90.00
#
_symmetry.space_group_name_H-M   'P 1'
#
loop_
_entity.id
_entity.type
_entity.pdbx_description
1 polymer ?
#
loop_
_entity_poly.entity_id
_entity_poly.type
_entity_poly.pdbx_seq_one_letter_code
_entity_poly.pdbx_strand_id
1 'polypeptide(L)'
;DDAERFNVTARSYDYTPPSPGAEAPRGSPRDPDAQGWAKPGGGADRFLGILQQRIQPLVERRYRIDAANRTLYGHSYGGLFALHVALSRPQAFRHYVAASPSIWWNGRFILQSLAHPAAVPDVDVDVTVMAGAEAQGRSDLPDSPESVVRALGDIPHVRASLRVFPGLGHGEM
;
A
#
# COMPACT_ATOMS: atom_id res chain seq x y z
N ASP A 1 21.42 -7.94 16.63
CA ASP A 1 21.51 -7.78 15.18
C ASP A 1 20.16 -7.26 14.67
N ASP A 2 20.07 -6.00 14.20
CA ASP A 2 18.79 -5.38 13.80
C ASP A 2 18.12 -6.09 12.61
N ALA A 3 18.85 -6.91 11.87
CA ALA A 3 18.32 -7.71 10.77
C ALA A 3 17.30 -8.79 11.23
N GLU A 4 17.33 -9.20 12.49
CA GLU A 4 16.37 -10.17 13.04
C GLU A 4 15.06 -9.55 13.49
N ARG A 5 15.00 -8.22 13.71
CA ARG A 5 13.78 -7.54 14.15
C ARG A 5 12.71 -7.45 13.07
N PHE A 6 13.12 -7.49 11.81
CA PHE A 6 12.19 -7.42 10.68
C PHE A 6 12.46 -8.56 9.71
N ASN A 7 11.54 -9.47 9.57
CA ASN A 7 11.62 -10.49 8.52
C ASN A 7 11.36 -9.82 7.15
N VAL A 8 12.43 -9.31 6.54
CA VAL A 8 12.37 -8.56 5.26
C VAL A 8 11.76 -9.43 4.16
N THR A 9 12.05 -10.73 4.15
CA THR A 9 11.52 -11.66 3.16
C THR A 9 10.01 -11.83 3.29
N ALA A 10 9.52 -12.09 4.50
CA ALA A 10 8.08 -12.20 4.76
C ALA A 10 7.36 -10.87 4.46
N ARG A 11 7.93 -9.73 4.90
CA ARG A 11 7.39 -8.40 4.63
C ARG A 11 7.30 -8.11 3.13
N SER A 12 8.34 -8.44 2.37
CA SER A 12 8.34 -8.28 0.91
C SER A 12 7.26 -9.11 0.25
N TYR A 13 7.12 -10.37 0.67
CA TYR A 13 6.11 -11.27 0.15
C TYR A 13 4.69 -10.82 0.53
N ASP A 14 4.44 -10.62 1.82
CA ASP A 14 3.09 -10.38 2.35
C ASP A 14 2.50 -9.02 1.95
N TYR A 15 3.32 -8.00 1.64
CA TYR A 15 2.83 -6.65 1.39
C TYR A 15 2.83 -6.25 -0.09
N THR A 16 3.24 -7.14 -0.99
CA THR A 16 3.28 -6.81 -2.41
C THR A 16 2.21 -7.55 -3.20
N PRO A 17 1.59 -6.88 -4.20
CA PRO A 17 0.51 -7.46 -4.99
C PRO A 17 0.93 -8.71 -5.79
N PRO A 18 0.02 -9.68 -6.01
CA PRO A 18 0.23 -10.68 -7.04
C PRO A 18 0.30 -9.97 -8.40
N SER A 19 1.38 -10.22 -9.14
CA SER A 19 1.59 -9.59 -10.45
C SER A 19 2.64 -10.37 -11.25
N PRO A 20 2.64 -10.30 -12.59
CA PRO A 20 3.65 -10.96 -13.40
C PRO A 20 5.07 -10.60 -12.95
N GLY A 21 5.89 -11.61 -12.67
CA GLY A 21 7.26 -11.43 -12.21
C GLY A 21 7.42 -10.96 -10.76
N ALA A 22 6.37 -10.91 -9.96
CA ALA A 22 6.45 -10.58 -8.52
C ALA A 22 7.31 -11.56 -7.73
N GLU A 23 7.36 -12.80 -8.16
CA GLU A 23 8.15 -13.87 -7.54
C GLU A 23 9.65 -13.72 -7.78
N ALA A 24 10.05 -12.99 -8.83
CA ALA A 24 11.46 -12.74 -9.12
C ALA A 24 12.00 -11.66 -8.17
N PRO A 25 13.18 -11.88 -7.56
CA PRO A 25 13.85 -10.87 -6.77
C PRO A 25 14.15 -9.63 -7.64
N ARG A 26 13.80 -8.44 -7.18
CA ARG A 26 14.08 -7.18 -7.89
C ARG A 26 14.72 -6.19 -6.94
N GLY A 27 15.81 -5.59 -7.38
CA GLY A 27 16.48 -4.51 -6.66
C GLY A 27 15.66 -3.22 -6.64
N SER A 28 16.01 -2.31 -5.76
CA SER A 28 15.45 -0.96 -5.76
C SER A 28 15.99 -0.16 -6.97
N PRO A 29 15.17 0.66 -7.64
CA PRO A 29 15.68 1.59 -8.67
C PRO A 29 16.70 2.60 -8.14
N ARG A 30 16.73 2.83 -6.82
CA ARG A 30 17.69 3.74 -6.16
C ARG A 30 19.00 3.05 -5.81
N ASP A 31 18.98 1.73 -5.73
CA ASP A 31 20.16 0.91 -5.45
C ASP A 31 19.96 -0.47 -6.11
N PRO A 32 20.33 -0.61 -7.39
CA PRO A 32 20.24 -1.88 -8.12
C PRO A 32 21.07 -3.01 -7.50
N ASP A 33 22.10 -2.65 -6.73
CA ASP A 33 23.01 -3.59 -6.07
C ASP A 33 22.56 -3.94 -4.65
N ALA A 34 21.52 -3.30 -4.14
CA ALA A 34 20.92 -3.61 -2.83
C ALA A 34 20.19 -4.97 -2.86
N GLN A 35 20.97 -6.05 -2.91
CA GLN A 35 20.47 -7.44 -2.92
C GLN A 35 19.57 -7.75 -1.72
N GLY A 36 19.68 -7.00 -0.62
CA GLY A 36 18.86 -7.16 0.58
C GLY A 36 17.36 -6.92 0.35
N TRP A 37 16.97 -6.13 -0.67
CA TRP A 37 15.59 -5.78 -1.00
C TRP A 37 15.03 -6.60 -2.17
N ALA A 38 15.87 -7.38 -2.82
CA ALA A 38 15.48 -8.26 -3.94
C ALA A 38 14.85 -9.56 -3.40
N LYS A 39 13.62 -9.49 -2.92
CA LYS A 39 12.91 -10.63 -2.33
C LYS A 39 11.65 -10.97 -3.12
N PRO A 40 11.23 -12.25 -3.13
CA PRO A 40 9.96 -12.65 -3.73
C PRO A 40 8.80 -11.82 -3.15
N GLY A 41 7.83 -11.52 -3.99
CA GLY A 41 6.62 -10.80 -3.64
C GLY A 41 5.36 -11.56 -4.04
N GLY A 42 4.21 -10.88 -3.99
CA GLY A 42 2.95 -11.41 -4.52
C GLY A 42 1.99 -12.03 -3.50
N GLY A 43 2.28 -11.96 -2.21
CA GLY A 43 1.47 -12.59 -1.15
C GLY A 43 0.37 -11.72 -0.54
N ALA A 44 0.13 -10.49 -1.06
CA ALA A 44 -0.78 -9.52 -0.45
C ALA A 44 -2.21 -10.07 -0.23
N ASP A 45 -2.77 -10.78 -1.20
CA ASP A 45 -4.12 -11.34 -1.07
C ASP A 45 -4.20 -12.42 0.02
N ARG A 46 -3.16 -13.25 0.15
CA ARG A 46 -3.04 -14.22 1.24
C ARG A 46 -2.93 -13.55 2.59
N PHE A 47 -2.12 -12.49 2.68
CA PHE A 47 -1.96 -11.73 3.92
C PHE A 47 -3.26 -11.02 4.33
N LEU A 48 -3.97 -10.41 3.39
CA LEU A 48 -5.31 -9.87 3.62
C LEU A 48 -6.26 -10.94 4.19
N GLY A 49 -6.25 -12.14 3.61
CA GLY A 49 -7.03 -13.27 4.12
C GLY A 49 -6.69 -13.62 5.58
N ILE A 50 -5.42 -13.59 5.97
CA ILE A 50 -4.99 -13.80 7.36
C ILE A 50 -5.53 -12.68 8.26
N LEU A 51 -5.43 -11.42 7.84
CA LEU A 51 -5.96 -10.28 8.60
C LEU A 51 -7.45 -10.44 8.86
N GLN A 52 -8.24 -10.73 7.82
CA GLN A 52 -9.70 -10.80 7.91
C GLN A 52 -10.21 -12.05 8.62
N GLN A 53 -9.58 -13.21 8.40
CA GLN A 53 -10.11 -14.49 8.88
C GLN A 53 -9.54 -14.91 10.24
N ARG A 54 -8.39 -14.37 10.64
CA ARG A 54 -7.70 -14.75 11.87
C ARG A 54 -7.49 -13.60 12.83
N ILE A 55 -6.93 -12.47 12.36
CA ILE A 55 -6.55 -11.37 13.25
C ILE A 55 -7.75 -10.54 13.67
N GLN A 56 -8.56 -10.06 12.72
CA GLN A 56 -9.75 -9.26 13.02
C GLN A 56 -10.69 -9.97 14.00
N PRO A 57 -11.09 -11.24 13.81
CA PRO A 57 -11.95 -11.92 14.77
C PRO A 57 -11.35 -12.09 16.17
N LEU A 58 -10.02 -12.19 16.28
CA LEU A 58 -9.34 -12.21 17.58
C LEU A 58 -9.47 -10.89 18.32
N VAL A 59 -9.28 -9.78 17.59
CA VAL A 59 -9.41 -8.42 18.14
C VAL A 59 -10.86 -8.15 18.54
N GLU A 60 -11.82 -8.49 17.67
CA GLU A 60 -13.26 -8.29 17.90
C GLU A 60 -13.79 -9.04 19.13
N ARG A 61 -13.23 -10.20 19.42
CA ARG A 61 -13.60 -10.95 20.64
C ARG A 61 -13.05 -10.33 21.91
N ARG A 62 -11.96 -9.56 21.84
CA ARG A 62 -11.30 -8.97 23.01
C ARG A 62 -11.69 -7.54 23.30
N TYR A 63 -12.04 -6.80 22.28
CA TYR A 63 -12.23 -5.35 22.36
C TYR A 63 -13.56 -4.95 21.71
N ARG A 64 -14.16 -3.90 22.26
CA ARG A 64 -15.28 -3.24 21.59
C ARG A 64 -14.72 -2.43 20.43
N ILE A 65 -15.04 -2.82 19.23
CA ILE A 65 -14.62 -2.12 18.01
C ILE A 65 -15.84 -1.73 17.18
N ASP A 66 -15.69 -0.69 16.40
CA ASP A 66 -16.63 -0.36 15.33
C ASP A 66 -16.20 -1.06 14.04
N ALA A 67 -16.85 -2.16 13.73
CA ALA A 67 -16.56 -2.96 12.55
C ALA A 67 -16.82 -2.21 11.23
N ALA A 68 -17.66 -1.18 11.23
CA ALA A 68 -17.96 -0.36 10.07
C ALA A 68 -16.90 0.72 9.78
N ASN A 69 -16.03 1.03 10.76
CA ASN A 69 -15.03 2.12 10.69
C ASN A 69 -13.59 1.62 10.82
N ARG A 70 -13.28 0.46 10.24
CA ARG A 70 -11.92 -0.06 10.24
C ARG A 70 -11.01 0.73 9.29
N THR A 71 -9.79 0.98 9.75
CA THR A 71 -8.73 1.62 8.96
C THR A 71 -7.60 0.65 8.68
N LEU A 72 -7.16 0.58 7.42
CA LEU A 72 -5.90 -0.07 7.04
C LEU A 72 -4.84 1.01 6.83
N TYR A 73 -3.84 1.04 7.74
CA TYR A 73 -2.66 1.90 7.62
C TYR A 73 -1.45 1.08 7.20
N GLY A 74 -0.64 1.62 6.31
CA GLY A 74 0.64 1.02 5.96
C GLY A 74 1.65 2.04 5.45
N HIS A 75 2.93 1.80 5.77
CA HIS A 75 4.06 2.61 5.33
C HIS A 75 4.93 1.82 4.34
N SER A 76 5.46 2.48 3.30
CA SER A 76 6.37 1.90 2.31
C SER A 76 5.71 0.72 1.57
N TYR A 77 6.20 -0.51 1.68
CA TYR A 77 5.49 -1.72 1.19
C TYR A 77 4.12 -1.90 1.85
N GLY A 78 3.96 -1.54 3.13
CA GLY A 78 2.65 -1.51 3.77
C GLY A 78 1.70 -0.49 3.13
N GLY A 79 2.23 0.66 2.66
CA GLY A 79 1.47 1.64 1.89
C GLY A 79 1.06 1.11 0.51
N LEU A 80 1.95 0.37 -0.15
CA LEU A 80 1.64 -0.35 -1.39
C LEU A 80 0.53 -1.41 -1.15
N PHE A 81 0.61 -2.15 -0.06
CA PHE A 81 -0.43 -3.09 0.36
C PHE A 81 -1.77 -2.41 0.59
N ALA A 82 -1.79 -1.27 1.30
CA ALA A 82 -3.02 -0.51 1.54
C ALA A 82 -3.68 -0.05 0.22
N LEU A 83 -2.90 0.44 -0.74
CA LEU A 83 -3.39 0.79 -2.08
C LEU A 83 -3.91 -0.44 -2.83
N HIS A 84 -3.16 -1.55 -2.80
CA HIS A 84 -3.60 -2.79 -3.44
C HIS A 84 -4.96 -3.27 -2.90
N VAL A 85 -5.14 -3.27 -1.59
CA VAL A 85 -6.40 -3.68 -0.97
C VAL A 85 -7.52 -2.72 -1.34
N ALA A 86 -7.29 -1.40 -1.33
CA ALA A 86 -8.29 -0.40 -1.73
C ALA A 86 -8.76 -0.60 -3.18
N LEU A 87 -7.89 -1.08 -4.07
CA LEU A 87 -8.18 -1.27 -5.50
C LEU A 87 -8.74 -2.67 -5.84
N SER A 88 -8.50 -3.67 -4.99
CA SER A 88 -8.90 -5.06 -5.24
C SER A 88 -10.03 -5.55 -4.34
N ARG A 89 -10.14 -5.00 -3.13
CA ARG A 89 -11.13 -5.39 -2.10
C ARG A 89 -11.58 -4.14 -1.31
N PRO A 90 -12.13 -3.10 -1.98
CA PRO A 90 -12.42 -1.82 -1.34
C PRO A 90 -13.34 -1.90 -0.12
N GLN A 91 -14.20 -2.93 -0.02
CA GLN A 91 -15.10 -3.12 1.12
C GLN A 91 -14.40 -3.74 2.35
N ALA A 92 -13.12 -4.14 2.26
CA ALA A 92 -12.40 -4.77 3.37
C ALA A 92 -12.21 -3.81 4.55
N PHE A 93 -12.06 -2.51 4.27
CA PHE A 93 -11.92 -1.44 5.26
C PHE A 93 -12.70 -0.20 4.81
N ARG A 94 -13.04 0.65 5.77
CA ARG A 94 -13.70 1.95 5.50
C ARG A 94 -12.70 3.01 5.09
N HIS A 95 -11.50 2.96 5.68
CA HIS A 95 -10.44 3.95 5.49
C HIS A 95 -9.13 3.25 5.15
N TYR A 96 -8.40 3.84 4.21
CA TYR A 96 -7.09 3.39 3.79
C TYR A 96 -6.09 4.54 3.93
N VAL A 97 -4.95 4.27 4.55
CA VAL A 97 -3.87 5.24 4.70
C VAL A 97 -2.59 4.63 4.14
N ALA A 98 -2.13 5.16 3.03
CA ALA A 98 -0.92 4.74 2.35
C ALA A 98 0.18 5.79 2.58
N ALA A 99 1.05 5.55 3.56
CA ALA A 99 2.15 6.43 3.87
C ALA A 99 3.39 6.06 3.04
N SER A 100 3.95 7.03 2.30
CA SER A 100 5.09 6.87 1.39
C SER A 100 5.07 5.54 0.63
N PRO A 101 3.97 5.22 -0.08
CA PRO A 101 3.80 3.91 -0.69
C PRO A 101 4.89 3.61 -1.72
N SER A 102 5.38 2.37 -1.76
CA SER A 102 6.41 1.91 -2.70
C SER A 102 5.87 1.75 -4.12
N ILE A 103 5.43 2.85 -4.74
CA ILE A 103 4.82 2.87 -6.10
C ILE A 103 5.79 2.31 -7.15
N TRP A 104 7.11 2.48 -6.96
CA TRP A 104 8.17 2.02 -7.85
C TRP A 104 8.23 0.48 -7.99
N TRP A 105 7.63 -0.25 -7.04
CA TRP A 105 7.74 -1.70 -6.98
C TRP A 105 7.22 -2.37 -8.26
N ASN A 106 7.95 -3.39 -8.71
CA ASN A 106 7.66 -4.20 -9.90
C ASN A 106 7.30 -3.37 -11.15
N GLY A 107 8.16 -2.39 -11.48
CA GLY A 107 7.95 -1.52 -12.65
C GLY A 107 6.71 -0.64 -12.53
N ARG A 108 6.34 -0.23 -11.32
CA ARG A 108 5.16 0.57 -11.04
C ARG A 108 3.83 -0.16 -11.32
N PHE A 109 3.80 -1.47 -11.08
CA PHE A 109 2.62 -2.30 -11.36
C PHE A 109 1.31 -1.74 -10.78
N ILE A 110 1.37 -1.09 -9.61
CA ILE A 110 0.18 -0.51 -8.96
C ILE A 110 -0.51 0.56 -9.82
N LEU A 111 0.21 1.25 -10.72
CA LEU A 111 -0.38 2.23 -11.63
C LEU A 111 -1.31 1.58 -12.67
N GLN A 112 -1.06 0.33 -13.04
CA GLN A 112 -1.97 -0.44 -13.89
C GLN A 112 -3.27 -0.77 -13.13
N SER A 113 -3.13 -1.11 -11.84
CA SER A 113 -4.30 -1.36 -10.97
C SER A 113 -5.11 -0.08 -10.72
N LEU A 114 -4.47 1.10 -10.68
CA LEU A 114 -5.15 2.39 -10.61
C LEU A 114 -5.96 2.69 -11.88
N ALA A 115 -5.38 2.41 -13.06
CA ALA A 115 -6.06 2.61 -14.34
C ALA A 115 -7.22 1.61 -14.54
N HIS A 116 -7.10 0.40 -14.00
CA HIS A 116 -8.06 -0.69 -14.14
C HIS A 116 -8.26 -1.39 -12.79
N PRO A 117 -9.00 -0.78 -11.84
CA PRO A 117 -9.22 -1.38 -10.54
C PRO A 117 -9.98 -2.71 -10.68
N ALA A 118 -9.55 -3.73 -9.93
CA ALA A 118 -10.18 -5.05 -9.95
C ALA A 118 -11.59 -5.04 -9.34
N ALA A 119 -11.88 -4.05 -8.49
CA ALA A 119 -13.21 -3.82 -7.92
C ALA A 119 -13.45 -2.32 -7.73
N VAL A 120 -14.69 -1.92 -7.96
CA VAL A 120 -15.19 -0.58 -7.62
C VAL A 120 -16.04 -0.70 -6.37
N PRO A 121 -15.85 0.15 -5.34
CA PRO A 121 -16.68 0.10 -4.14
C PRO A 121 -18.14 0.46 -4.44
N ASP A 122 -19.05 -0.19 -3.75
CA ASP A 122 -20.50 0.10 -3.76
C ASP A 122 -20.93 1.09 -2.65
N VAL A 123 -20.01 1.39 -1.75
CA VAL A 123 -20.14 2.39 -0.68
C VAL A 123 -18.90 3.28 -0.67
N ASP A 124 -19.06 4.52 -0.20
CA ASP A 124 -17.92 5.43 -0.12
C ASP A 124 -16.80 4.87 0.76
N VAL A 125 -15.58 4.92 0.27
CA VAL A 125 -14.34 4.62 0.99
C VAL A 125 -13.40 5.81 0.95
N ASP A 126 -12.63 5.99 2.02
CA ASP A 126 -11.66 7.09 2.12
C ASP A 126 -10.25 6.53 1.91
N VAL A 127 -9.51 7.13 0.97
CA VAL A 127 -8.11 6.78 0.71
C VAL A 127 -7.23 8.00 0.91
N THR A 128 -6.38 7.98 1.92
CA THR A 128 -5.41 9.04 2.19
C THR A 128 -4.01 8.56 1.77
N VAL A 129 -3.38 9.28 0.86
CA VAL A 129 -1.97 9.12 0.55
C VAL A 129 -1.18 10.12 1.38
N MET A 130 -0.16 9.66 2.08
CA MET A 130 0.78 10.50 2.81
C MET A 130 2.13 10.49 2.09
N ALA A 131 2.80 11.64 2.04
CA ALA A 131 4.10 11.77 1.39
C ALA A 131 5.02 12.72 2.16
N GLY A 132 6.30 12.43 2.15
CA GLY A 132 7.33 13.26 2.74
C GLY A 132 7.98 14.21 1.73
N ALA A 133 9.14 14.75 2.08
CA ALA A 133 9.90 15.70 1.27
C ALA A 133 10.36 15.11 -0.08
N GLU A 134 10.50 13.79 -0.18
CA GLU A 134 10.87 13.10 -1.43
C GLU A 134 9.83 13.22 -2.55
N ALA A 135 8.59 13.60 -2.20
CA ALA A 135 7.53 13.85 -3.18
C ALA A 135 7.60 15.25 -3.81
N GLN A 136 8.32 16.17 -3.21
CA GLN A 136 8.39 17.56 -3.67
C GLN A 136 9.06 17.68 -5.05
N GLY A 137 8.47 18.50 -5.93
CA GLY A 137 9.00 18.75 -7.27
C GLY A 137 8.78 17.61 -8.28
N ARG A 138 7.91 16.65 -7.98
CA ARG A 138 7.61 15.49 -8.85
C ARG A 138 6.14 15.35 -9.22
N SER A 139 5.38 16.42 -9.09
CA SER A 139 3.91 16.40 -9.24
C SER A 139 3.41 16.01 -10.64
N ASP A 140 4.26 16.17 -11.66
CA ASP A 140 4.00 15.82 -13.05
C ASP A 140 4.29 14.35 -13.41
N LEU A 141 4.95 13.61 -12.51
CA LEU A 141 5.26 12.21 -12.76
C LEU A 141 4.04 11.30 -12.49
N PRO A 142 3.86 10.21 -13.27
CA PRO A 142 2.74 9.29 -13.06
C PRO A 142 2.72 8.62 -11.67
N ASP A 143 3.89 8.45 -11.08
CA ASP A 143 4.10 7.87 -9.75
C ASP A 143 4.20 8.91 -8.64
N SER A 144 3.89 10.18 -8.91
CA SER A 144 3.79 11.21 -7.89
C SER A 144 2.57 10.98 -6.99
N PRO A 145 2.64 11.37 -5.70
CA PRO A 145 1.49 11.29 -4.80
C PRO A 145 0.25 12.02 -5.34
N GLU A 146 0.44 13.16 -5.99
CA GLU A 146 -0.63 13.96 -6.61
C GLU A 146 -1.32 13.21 -7.74
N SER A 147 -0.54 12.56 -8.62
CA SER A 147 -1.07 11.78 -9.74
C SER A 147 -1.82 10.53 -9.25
N VAL A 148 -1.30 9.87 -8.22
CA VAL A 148 -1.95 8.72 -7.57
C VAL A 148 -3.28 9.13 -6.94
N VAL A 149 -3.30 10.24 -6.19
CA VAL A 149 -4.54 10.75 -5.55
C VAL A 149 -5.58 11.15 -6.60
N ARG A 150 -5.16 11.78 -7.70
CA ARG A 150 -6.05 12.13 -8.80
C ARG A 150 -6.68 10.87 -9.41
N ALA A 151 -5.86 9.87 -9.74
CA ALA A 151 -6.35 8.61 -10.30
C ALA A 151 -7.28 7.83 -9.34
N LEU A 152 -7.01 7.87 -8.04
CA LEU A 152 -7.92 7.32 -7.02
C LEU A 152 -9.26 8.06 -6.99
N GLY A 153 -9.23 9.39 -7.10
CA GLY A 153 -10.44 10.24 -7.10
C GLY A 153 -11.32 10.06 -8.34
N ASP A 154 -10.78 9.53 -9.43
CA ASP A 154 -11.54 9.19 -10.63
C ASP A 154 -12.34 7.88 -10.47
N ILE A 155 -12.07 7.08 -9.43
CA ILE A 155 -12.80 5.84 -9.15
C ILE A 155 -14.11 6.18 -8.41
N PRO A 156 -15.28 5.73 -8.89
CA PRO A 156 -16.55 5.98 -8.21
C PRO A 156 -16.52 5.53 -6.74
N HIS A 157 -17.14 6.32 -5.86
CA HIS A 157 -17.19 6.07 -4.41
C HIS A 157 -15.84 6.08 -3.67
N VAL A 158 -14.76 6.52 -4.32
CA VAL A 158 -13.47 6.74 -3.66
C VAL A 158 -13.27 8.22 -3.36
N ARG A 159 -13.14 8.57 -2.07
CA ARG A 159 -12.72 9.90 -1.64
C ARG A 159 -11.21 9.89 -1.37
N ALA A 160 -10.45 10.41 -2.32
CA ALA A 160 -9.00 10.44 -2.22
C ALA A 160 -8.50 11.77 -1.63
N SER A 161 -7.46 11.72 -0.80
CA SER A 161 -6.81 12.90 -0.24
C SER A 161 -5.30 12.72 -0.16
N LEU A 162 -4.56 13.85 -0.26
CA LEU A 162 -3.12 13.90 -0.08
C LEU A 162 -2.77 14.64 1.21
N ARG A 163 -1.83 14.09 1.97
CA ARG A 163 -1.18 14.76 3.10
C ARG A 163 0.32 14.79 2.86
N VAL A 164 0.87 15.99 2.71
CA VAL A 164 2.32 16.18 2.56
C VAL A 164 2.89 16.65 3.89
N PHE A 165 4.01 16.06 4.30
CA PHE A 165 4.76 16.39 5.51
C PHE A 165 6.12 16.97 5.09
N PRO A 166 6.20 18.29 4.89
CA PRO A 166 7.46 18.93 4.48
C PRO A 166 8.57 18.67 5.51
N GLY A 167 9.74 18.32 5.01
CA GLY A 167 10.91 18.07 5.85
C GLY A 167 11.03 16.68 6.46
N LEU A 168 9.99 15.83 6.38
CA LEU A 168 10.11 14.42 6.78
C LEU A 168 10.59 13.57 5.60
N GLY A 169 11.57 12.72 5.85
CA GLY A 169 12.04 11.73 4.88
C GLY A 169 11.20 10.46 4.88
N HIS A 170 11.50 9.54 3.95
CA HIS A 170 10.75 8.28 3.78
C HIS A 170 10.66 7.43 5.07
N GLY A 171 11.69 7.42 5.89
CA GLY A 171 11.73 6.63 7.12
C GLY A 171 11.11 7.28 8.35
N GLU A 172 10.65 8.53 8.23
CA GLU A 172 10.13 9.35 9.34
C GLU A 172 8.60 9.50 9.31
N MET A 173 7.96 8.88 8.35
CA MET A 173 6.52 8.93 8.08
C MET A 173 5.74 7.88 8.87
#